data_887567caee9109aa035a4edb363577c1
#
_entry.id   887567caee9109aa035a4edb363577c1
#
_cell.length_a   1.000
_cell.length_b   1.000
_cell.length_c   1.000
_cell.angle_alpha   90.00
_cell.angle_beta   90.00
_cell.angle_gamma   90.00
#
_symmetry.space_group_name_H-M   'P 1'
#
loop_
_entity.id
_entity.type
_entity.pdbx_description
1 polymer ?
#
loop_
_entity_poly.entity_id
_entity_poly.type
_entity_poly.pdbx_seq_one_letter_code
_entity_poly.pdbx_strand_id
1 'polypeptide(L)'
;LIVLSEVGYFLDREAMQPVAACCERALDADGTLVACDWRPDFAQRRLPTADVQGALAALGLARLVLHEEADFVLQVWARDARSVAEREGIR
;
A
#
# COMPACT_ATOMS: atom_id res chain seq x y z
N LEU A 1 -3.51 4.18 11.07
CA LEU A 1 -2.57 4.44 9.97
C LEU A 1 -1.50 3.36 9.94
N ILE A 2 -1.35 2.72 8.81
CA ILE A 2 -0.28 1.76 8.57
C ILE A 2 0.55 2.28 7.40
N VAL A 3 1.86 2.34 7.58
CA VAL A 3 2.79 2.76 6.52
C VAL A 3 3.75 1.63 6.22
N LEU A 4 3.79 1.22 4.94
CA LEU A 4 4.78 0.29 4.41
C LEU A 4 5.66 1.07 3.42
N SER A 5 6.86 1.43 3.85
CA SER A 5 7.78 2.20 3.02
C SER A 5 9.07 1.40 2.81
N GLU A 6 9.32 1.02 1.56
CA GLU A 6 10.54 0.35 1.13
C GLU A 6 10.83 -0.95 1.89
N VAL A 7 9.79 -1.75 2.13
CA VAL A 7 9.88 -3.00 2.91
C VAL A 7 9.50 -4.22 2.08
N GLY A 8 8.40 -4.15 1.35
CA GLY A 8 7.78 -5.32 0.72
C GLY A 8 8.69 -6.01 -0.28
N TYR A 9 9.54 -5.29 -0.99
CA TYR A 9 10.41 -5.88 -1.99
C TYR A 9 11.61 -6.66 -1.43
N PHE A 10 11.83 -6.63 -0.12
CA PHE A 10 12.78 -7.52 0.55
C PHE A 10 12.15 -8.87 0.90
N LEU A 11 10.84 -9.00 0.80
CA LEU A 11 10.11 -10.21 1.05
C LEU A 11 9.96 -11.03 -0.24
N ASP A 12 9.86 -12.35 -0.12
CA ASP A 12 9.45 -13.15 -1.26
C ASP A 12 7.91 -13.13 -1.38
N ARG A 13 7.40 -13.74 -2.46
CA ARG A 13 5.97 -13.73 -2.75
C ARG A 13 5.16 -14.41 -1.63
N GLU A 14 5.68 -15.49 -1.06
CA GLU A 14 5.01 -16.22 0.02
C GLU A 14 4.95 -15.40 1.31
N ALA A 15 6.02 -14.67 1.63
CA ALA A 15 6.07 -13.82 2.82
C ALA A 15 5.21 -12.57 2.67
N MET A 16 5.07 -12.04 1.46
CA MET A 16 4.29 -10.82 1.20
C MET A 16 2.79 -11.05 1.45
N GLN A 17 2.26 -12.23 1.14
CA GLN A 17 0.84 -12.54 1.32
C GLN A 17 0.38 -12.38 2.78
N PRO A 18 1.05 -13.00 3.78
CA PRO A 18 0.66 -12.81 5.17
C PRO A 18 0.81 -11.36 5.66
N VAL A 19 1.80 -10.64 5.16
CA VAL A 19 2.00 -9.23 5.53
C VAL A 19 0.82 -8.38 5.04
N ALA A 20 0.42 -8.56 3.79
CA ALA A 20 -0.75 -7.86 3.24
C ALA A 20 -2.02 -8.18 4.02
N ALA A 21 -2.26 -9.46 4.32
CA ALA A 21 -3.41 -9.90 5.09
C ALA A 21 -3.40 -9.33 6.52
N CYS A 22 -2.23 -9.26 7.15
CA CYS A 22 -2.06 -8.67 8.47
C CYS A 22 -2.41 -7.18 8.47
N CYS A 23 -1.96 -6.44 7.45
CA CYS A 23 -2.30 -5.03 7.29
C CYS A 23 -3.81 -4.84 7.17
N GLU A 24 -4.48 -5.67 6.38
CA GLU A 24 -5.92 -5.59 6.23
C GLU A 24 -6.64 -5.82 7.56
N ARG A 25 -6.25 -6.86 8.30
CA ARG A 25 -6.89 -7.19 9.59
C ARG A 25 -6.64 -6.12 10.65
N ALA A 26 -5.46 -5.49 10.63
CA ALA A 26 -5.09 -4.48 11.61
C ALA A 26 -5.70 -3.10 11.32
N LEU A 27 -6.23 -2.91 10.12
CA LEU A 27 -6.73 -1.60 9.69
C LEU A 27 -8.13 -1.36 10.27
N ASP A 28 -8.28 -0.26 11.01
CA ASP A 28 -9.57 0.16 11.55
C ASP A 28 -10.53 0.58 10.44
N ALA A 29 -11.82 0.75 10.77
CA ALA A 29 -12.86 1.13 9.81
C ALA A 29 -12.57 2.47 9.13
N ASP A 30 -11.92 3.40 9.84
CA ASP A 30 -11.48 4.70 9.32
C ASP A 30 -9.97 4.78 9.11
N GLY A 31 -9.30 3.63 9.11
CA GLY A 31 -7.86 3.53 8.95
C GLY A 31 -7.39 3.74 7.52
N THR A 32 -6.13 4.08 7.40
CA THR A 32 -5.46 4.35 6.11
C THR A 32 -4.20 3.51 6.00
N LEU A 33 -4.01 2.88 4.85
CA LEU A 33 -2.80 2.13 4.49
C LEU A 33 -2.05 2.91 3.42
N VAL A 34 -0.79 3.23 3.70
CA VAL A 34 0.09 3.92 2.76
C VAL A 34 1.24 3.01 2.38
N ALA A 35 1.51 2.88 1.09
CA ALA A 35 2.67 2.15 0.60
C ALA A 35 3.49 3.04 -0.34
N CYS A 36 4.79 3.12 -0.09
CA CYS A 36 5.72 3.87 -0.92
C CYS A 36 6.93 2.99 -1.19
N ASP A 37 7.22 2.75 -2.47
CA ASP A 37 8.26 1.81 -2.87
C ASP A 37 9.09 2.36 -4.03
N TRP A 38 10.41 2.12 -3.96
CA TRP A 38 11.38 2.40 -5.00
C TRP A 38 11.10 1.51 -6.21
N ARG A 39 11.16 2.07 -7.41
CA ARG A 39 10.82 1.33 -8.63
C ARG A 39 12.00 0.67 -9.33
N PRO A 40 13.17 1.35 -9.46
CA PRO A 40 14.30 0.73 -10.14
C PRO A 40 14.79 -0.52 -9.42
N ASP A 41 15.38 -1.43 -10.18
CA ASP A 41 15.88 -2.69 -9.63
C ASP A 41 17.17 -2.49 -8.82
N PHE A 42 17.44 -3.44 -7.92
CA PHE A 42 18.65 -3.44 -7.11
C PHE A 42 18.96 -4.86 -6.63
N ALA A 43 20.20 -5.12 -6.22
CA ALA A 43 20.71 -6.48 -5.97
C ALA A 43 19.94 -7.24 -4.88
N GLN A 44 19.47 -6.56 -3.84
CA GLN A 44 18.79 -7.17 -2.69
C GLN A 44 17.28 -7.35 -2.89
N ARG A 45 16.75 -6.89 -4.01
CA ARG A 45 15.32 -7.00 -4.29
C ARG A 45 14.92 -8.47 -4.49
N ARG A 46 13.84 -8.87 -3.85
CA ARG A 46 13.23 -10.20 -4.01
C ARG A 46 11.91 -10.17 -4.76
N LEU A 47 11.18 -9.04 -4.70
CA LEU A 47 9.95 -8.83 -5.44
C LEU A 47 10.01 -7.51 -6.20
N PRO A 48 9.50 -7.46 -7.45
CA PRO A 48 9.28 -6.20 -8.13
C PRO A 48 8.30 -5.31 -7.36
N THR A 49 8.48 -4.00 -7.42
CA THR A 49 7.58 -3.05 -6.75
C THR A 49 6.14 -3.21 -7.22
N ALA A 50 5.92 -3.50 -8.50
CA ALA A 50 4.56 -3.75 -9.01
C ALA A 50 3.89 -4.93 -8.31
N ASP A 51 4.64 -5.99 -7.96
CA ASP A 51 4.10 -7.15 -7.25
C ASP A 51 3.80 -6.82 -5.79
N VAL A 52 4.65 -6.03 -5.13
CA VAL A 52 4.41 -5.56 -3.77
C VAL A 52 3.13 -4.73 -3.70
N GLN A 53 3.03 -3.72 -4.55
CA GLN A 53 1.86 -2.83 -4.59
C GLN A 53 0.62 -3.60 -5.05
N GLY A 54 0.77 -4.55 -5.97
CA GLY A 54 -0.31 -5.41 -6.43
C GLY A 54 -0.91 -6.29 -5.34
N ALA A 55 -0.08 -6.81 -4.43
CA ALA A 55 -0.56 -7.60 -3.29
C ALA A 55 -1.45 -6.77 -2.36
N LEU A 56 -1.10 -5.49 -2.16
CA LEU A 56 -1.90 -4.57 -1.36
C LEU A 56 -3.17 -4.16 -2.09
N ALA A 57 -3.09 -3.90 -3.39
CA ALA A 57 -4.25 -3.54 -4.21
C ALA A 57 -5.29 -4.66 -4.26
N ALA A 58 -4.87 -5.92 -4.12
CA ALA A 58 -5.75 -7.09 -4.14
C ALA A 58 -6.58 -7.25 -2.84
N LEU A 59 -6.32 -6.46 -1.80
CA LEU A 59 -7.05 -6.55 -0.53
C LEU A 59 -8.50 -6.06 -0.61
N GLY A 60 -8.89 -5.42 -1.70
CA GLY A 60 -10.26 -4.92 -1.86
C GLY A 60 -10.52 -3.60 -1.14
N LEU A 61 -9.48 -2.93 -0.68
CA LEU A 61 -9.59 -1.59 -0.11
C LEU A 61 -9.78 -0.55 -1.23
N ALA A 62 -10.40 0.58 -0.89
CA ALA A 62 -10.56 1.68 -1.82
C ALA A 62 -9.24 2.44 -1.96
N ARG A 63 -8.77 2.61 -3.20
CA ARG A 63 -7.57 3.41 -3.46
C ARG A 63 -7.94 4.88 -3.53
N LEU A 64 -7.36 5.68 -2.64
CA LEU A 64 -7.61 7.12 -2.56
C LEU A 64 -6.57 7.94 -3.32
N VAL A 65 -5.32 7.45 -3.39
CA VAL A 65 -4.21 8.17 -4.02
C VAL A 65 -3.35 7.19 -4.82
N LEU A 66 -2.95 7.60 -6.00
CA LEU A 66 -1.88 6.98 -6.77
C LEU A 66 -0.95 8.10 -7.23
N HIS A 67 0.30 8.05 -6.81
CA HIS A 67 1.34 8.96 -7.27
C HIS A 67 2.50 8.15 -7.81
N GLU A 68 2.78 8.30 -9.10
CA GLU A 68 3.85 7.58 -9.77
C GLU A 68 4.90 8.54 -10.29
N GLU A 69 6.15 8.24 -10.01
CA GLU A 69 7.31 8.91 -10.60
C GLU A 69 8.25 7.85 -11.19
N ALA A 70 9.32 8.31 -11.87
CA ALA A 70 10.27 7.38 -12.46
C ALA A 70 10.91 6.46 -11.42
N ASP A 71 11.16 6.97 -10.23
CA ASP A 71 11.93 6.29 -9.20
C ASP A 71 11.08 5.67 -8.08
N PHE A 72 9.84 6.11 -7.89
CA PHE A 72 8.99 5.56 -6.83
C PHE A 72 7.51 5.59 -7.19
N VAL A 73 6.75 4.78 -6.48
CA VAL A 73 5.28 4.81 -6.52
C VAL A 73 4.75 4.87 -5.08
N LEU A 74 3.79 5.75 -4.86
CA LEU A 74 3.08 5.88 -3.59
C LEU A 74 1.59 5.64 -3.84
N GLN A 75 0.98 4.79 -3.03
CA GLN A 75 -0.46 4.56 -3.05
C GLN A 75 -1.02 4.65 -1.65
N VAL A 76 -2.26 5.09 -1.56
CA VAL A 76 -3.00 5.18 -0.31
C VAL A 76 -4.33 4.46 -0.48
N TRP A 77 -4.64 3.55 0.45
CA TRP A 77 -5.89 2.82 0.48
C TRP A 77 -6.59 3.01 1.82
N ALA A 78 -7.90 2.89 1.81
CA ALA A 78 -8.73 2.94 3.01
C ALA A 78 -9.96 2.06 2.83
N ARG A 79 -10.61 1.70 3.94
CA ARG A 79 -11.90 1.00 3.88
C ARG A 79 -13.00 1.94 3.42
N ASP A 80 -12.95 3.19 3.85
CA ASP A 80 -13.90 4.23 3.44
C ASP A 80 -13.39 4.91 2.17
N ALA A 81 -14.17 4.85 1.09
CA ALA A 81 -13.81 5.42 -0.20
C ALA A 81 -13.90 6.95 -0.24
N ARG A 82 -14.48 7.57 0.78
CA ARG A 82 -14.60 9.04 0.85
C ARG A 82 -13.25 9.67 1.17
N SER A 83 -13.02 10.87 0.68
CA SER A 83 -11.85 11.65 1.06
C SER A 83 -11.88 12.02 2.54
N VAL A 84 -10.73 12.40 3.09
CA VAL A 84 -10.65 12.89 4.48
C VAL A 84 -11.59 14.08 4.67
N ALA A 85 -11.61 15.01 3.71
CA ALA A 85 -12.48 16.19 3.79
C ALA A 85 -13.97 15.80 3.85
N GLU A 86 -14.37 14.81 3.06
CA GLU A 86 -15.75 14.32 3.07
C GLU A 86 -16.11 13.64 4.40
N ARG A 87 -15.21 12.82 4.95
CA ARG A 87 -15.42 12.13 6.24
C ARG A 87 -15.49 13.12 7.41
N GLU A 88 -14.71 14.20 7.34
CA GLU A 88 -14.68 15.24 8.37
C GLU A 88 -15.81 16.27 8.22
N GLY A 89 -16.63 16.14 7.20
CA GLY A 89 -17.75 17.08 6.97
C GLY A 89 -17.34 18.44 6.45
N ILE A 90 -16.12 18.57 5.91
CA ILE A 90 -15.61 19.84 5.36
C ILE A 90 -16.08 20.03 3.92
N ARG A 91 -16.44 18.95 3.25
CA ARG A 91 -16.77 18.95 1.84
C ARG A 91 -18.08 18.25 1.56
#